data_b8c40e88aae1d49ea224f26c3e27e23a
#
_entry.id   b8c40e88aae1d49ea224f26c3e27e23a
#
_cell.length_a   1.000
_cell.length_b   1.000
_cell.length_c   1.000
_cell.angle_alpha   90.00
_cell.angle_beta   90.00
_cell.angle_gamma   90.00
#
_symmetry.space_group_name_H-M   'P 1'
#
loop_
_entity.id
_entity.type
_entity.pdbx_description
1 polymer ?
#
loop_
_entity_poly.entity_id
_entity_poly.type
_entity_poly.pdbx_seq_one_letter_code
_entity_poly.pdbx_strand_id
1 'polypeptide(L)'
;FGCGVAGFSARSPRPAVVLAACLPLLAMGVLLLCREPVSRRMYTRLCKAHPSLTAPVQMRITGTEVEWTMPGEKPDQCEIHAVYPMAMFGAVFETGRLFAFAIPGTVTLLLPKRALPESELPRLREMLQNTAYYKLTK
;
A
#
# COMPACT_ATOMS: atom_id res chain seq x y z
N PHE A 1 -21.84 33.90 -56.08
CA PHE A 1 -21.11 32.96 -55.18
C PHE A 1 -20.70 33.74 -53.95
N GLY A 2 -21.52 33.68 -52.88
CA GLY A 2 -21.25 34.33 -51.59
C GLY A 2 -20.67 33.29 -50.63
N CYS A 3 -19.38 33.37 -50.28
CA CYS A 3 -18.79 32.64 -49.16
C CYS A 3 -19.20 33.31 -47.87
N GLY A 4 -20.15 32.69 -47.17
CA GLY A 4 -20.48 33.06 -45.79
C GLY A 4 -19.36 32.59 -44.85
N VAL A 5 -18.56 33.49 -44.36
CA VAL A 5 -17.62 33.24 -43.26
C VAL A 5 -18.42 33.17 -41.97
N ALA A 6 -18.69 31.96 -41.50
CA ALA A 6 -19.26 31.71 -40.19
C ALA A 6 -18.24 32.16 -39.15
N GLY A 7 -18.42 33.38 -38.62
CA GLY A 7 -17.65 33.91 -37.51
C GLY A 7 -17.87 33.03 -36.26
N PHE A 8 -16.86 32.25 -35.90
CA PHE A 8 -16.82 31.55 -34.63
C PHE A 8 -16.59 32.58 -33.53
N SER A 9 -17.71 33.14 -33.03
CA SER A 9 -17.69 34.01 -31.86
C SER A 9 -17.26 33.18 -30.66
N ALA A 10 -15.95 33.22 -30.35
CA ALA A 10 -15.43 32.64 -29.11
C ALA A 10 -16.01 33.42 -27.93
N ARG A 11 -17.17 32.99 -27.48
CA ARG A 11 -17.83 33.53 -26.28
C ARG A 11 -16.92 33.24 -25.12
N SER A 12 -16.19 34.24 -24.64
CA SER A 12 -15.31 34.12 -23.47
C SER A 12 -16.12 33.47 -22.32
N PRO A 13 -15.63 32.39 -21.73
CA PRO A 13 -16.34 31.69 -20.67
C PRO A 13 -16.58 32.68 -19.53
N ARG A 14 -17.87 32.79 -19.10
CA ARG A 14 -18.22 33.66 -17.98
C ARG A 14 -17.31 33.35 -16.79
N PRO A 15 -16.70 34.37 -16.12
CA PRO A 15 -15.72 34.12 -15.03
C PRO A 15 -16.28 33.23 -13.92
N ALA A 16 -17.61 33.25 -13.71
CA ALA A 16 -18.26 32.36 -12.77
C ALA A 16 -18.18 30.87 -13.14
N VAL A 17 -18.19 30.53 -14.44
CA VAL A 17 -18.08 29.13 -14.89
C VAL A 17 -16.63 28.62 -14.70
N VAL A 18 -15.65 29.48 -14.96
CA VAL A 18 -14.24 29.14 -14.74
C VAL A 18 -13.96 28.96 -13.25
N LEU A 19 -14.47 29.84 -12.39
CA LEU A 19 -14.34 29.72 -10.93
C LEU A 19 -15.01 28.45 -10.42
N ALA A 20 -16.23 28.11 -10.90
CA ALA A 20 -16.94 26.91 -10.49
C ALA A 20 -16.20 25.61 -10.90
N ALA A 21 -15.48 25.61 -12.01
CA ALA A 21 -14.67 24.48 -12.44
C ALA A 21 -13.32 24.37 -11.68
N CYS A 22 -12.73 25.51 -11.27
CA CYS A 22 -11.45 25.53 -10.55
C CYS A 22 -11.60 25.12 -9.06
N LEU A 23 -12.73 25.41 -8.43
CA LEU A 23 -12.98 25.08 -7.02
C LEU A 23 -12.82 23.58 -6.69
N PRO A 24 -13.44 22.64 -7.42
CA PRO A 24 -13.29 21.21 -7.15
C PRO A 24 -11.86 20.73 -7.41
N LEU A 25 -11.14 21.29 -8.40
CA LEU A 25 -9.76 20.97 -8.67
C LEU A 25 -8.82 21.42 -7.54
N LEU A 26 -9.04 22.63 -7.02
CA LEU A 26 -8.32 23.13 -5.84
C LEU A 26 -8.60 22.29 -4.61
N ALA A 27 -9.87 21.94 -4.36
CA ALA A 27 -10.24 21.06 -3.24
C ALA A 27 -9.59 19.67 -3.35
N MET A 28 -9.57 19.09 -4.56
CA MET A 28 -8.87 17.83 -4.81
C MET A 28 -7.36 17.96 -4.57
N GLY A 29 -6.74 19.03 -5.03
CA GLY A 29 -5.31 19.31 -4.80
C GLY A 29 -4.98 19.42 -3.32
N VAL A 30 -5.79 20.15 -2.54
CA VAL A 30 -5.64 20.26 -1.07
C VAL A 30 -5.82 18.90 -0.39
N LEU A 31 -6.82 18.10 -0.79
CA LEU A 31 -7.02 16.76 -0.24
C LEU A 31 -5.83 15.83 -0.52
N LEU A 32 -5.25 15.90 -1.71
CA LEU A 32 -4.06 15.13 -2.07
C LEU A 32 -2.83 15.55 -1.26
N LEU A 33 -2.64 16.85 -1.06
CA LEU A 33 -1.54 17.39 -0.24
C LEU A 33 -1.71 17.06 1.25
N CYS A 34 -2.94 17.06 1.75
CA CYS A 34 -3.24 16.73 3.15
C CYS A 34 -3.26 15.21 3.43
N ARG A 35 -3.21 14.37 2.39
CA ARG A 35 -3.30 12.91 2.54
C ARG A 35 -2.20 12.34 3.45
N GLU A 36 -0.95 12.75 3.27
CA GLU A 36 0.17 12.25 4.08
C GLU A 36 0.09 12.63 5.56
N PRO A 37 -0.09 13.90 5.93
CA PRO A 37 -0.15 14.29 7.34
C PRO A 37 -1.39 13.72 8.05
N VAL A 38 -2.53 13.58 7.34
CA VAL A 38 -3.74 12.97 7.90
C VAL A 38 -3.52 11.48 8.14
N SER A 39 -2.96 10.75 7.18
CA SER A 39 -2.69 9.31 7.33
C SER A 39 -1.68 9.04 8.45
N ARG A 40 -0.63 9.86 8.60
CA ARG A 40 0.33 9.76 9.70
C ARG A 40 -0.31 9.98 11.06
N ARG A 41 -1.17 11.00 11.20
CA ARG A 41 -1.91 11.28 12.45
C ARG A 41 -2.87 10.14 12.80
N MET A 42 -3.57 9.62 11.79
CA MET A 42 -4.49 8.50 11.96
C MET A 42 -3.75 7.23 12.39
N TYR A 43 -2.62 6.92 11.73
CA TYR A 43 -1.75 5.81 12.09
C TYR A 43 -1.21 5.94 13.52
N THR A 44 -0.73 7.11 13.92
CA THR A 44 -0.24 7.36 15.27
C THR A 44 -1.33 7.16 16.33
N ARG A 45 -2.57 7.57 16.04
CA ARG A 45 -3.71 7.33 16.93
C ARG A 45 -4.06 5.83 17.03
N LEU A 46 -4.05 5.13 15.90
CA LEU A 46 -4.27 3.68 15.86
C LEU A 46 -3.19 2.93 16.65
N CYS A 47 -1.92 3.27 16.49
CA CYS A 47 -0.83 2.64 17.23
C CYS A 47 -0.93 2.92 18.76
N LYS A 48 -1.45 4.08 19.16
CA LYS A 48 -1.70 4.37 20.57
C LYS A 48 -2.90 3.59 21.13
N ALA A 49 -3.94 3.39 20.32
CA ALA A 49 -5.12 2.65 20.73
C ALA A 49 -4.87 1.12 20.72
N HIS A 50 -4.00 0.65 19.84
CA HIS A 50 -3.66 -0.76 19.66
C HIS A 50 -2.14 -0.95 19.72
N PRO A 51 -1.54 -1.08 20.90
CA PRO A 51 -0.09 -1.25 21.06
C PRO A 51 0.47 -2.47 20.33
N SER A 52 -0.35 -3.50 20.13
CA SER A 52 -0.01 -4.70 19.34
C SER A 52 0.42 -4.40 17.91
N LEU A 53 -0.06 -3.29 17.30
CA LEU A 53 0.34 -2.88 15.94
C LEU A 53 1.80 -2.42 15.85
N THR A 54 2.41 -2.06 16.98
CA THR A 54 3.82 -1.65 17.07
C THR A 54 4.71 -2.71 17.68
N ALA A 55 4.12 -3.82 18.13
CA ALA A 55 4.86 -4.93 18.72
C ALA A 55 5.77 -5.59 17.65
N PRO A 56 6.93 -6.11 18.07
CA PRO A 56 7.81 -6.82 17.16
C PRO A 56 7.13 -8.11 16.67
N VAL A 57 6.97 -8.20 15.37
CA VAL A 57 6.43 -9.38 14.71
C VAL A 57 7.60 -10.23 14.24
N GLN A 58 7.57 -11.51 14.56
CA GLN A 58 8.52 -12.49 14.04
C GLN A 58 7.91 -13.15 12.80
N MET A 59 8.64 -13.13 11.70
CA MET A 59 8.23 -13.77 10.45
C MET A 59 9.31 -14.74 10.02
N ARG A 60 8.93 -15.99 9.79
CA ARG A 60 9.79 -17.03 9.24
C ARG A 60 9.22 -17.46 7.90
N ILE A 61 10.04 -17.35 6.85
CA ILE A 61 9.64 -17.69 5.49
C ILE A 61 10.44 -18.91 5.06
N THR A 62 9.72 -19.95 4.68
CA THR A 62 10.27 -21.16 4.07
C THR A 62 9.78 -21.25 2.62
N GLY A 63 10.34 -22.16 1.83
CA GLY A 63 9.87 -22.34 0.44
C GLY A 63 8.42 -22.81 0.32
N THR A 64 7.82 -23.32 1.40
CA THR A 64 6.49 -23.90 1.43
C THR A 64 5.47 -23.09 2.22
N GLU A 65 5.92 -22.33 3.21
CA GLU A 65 5.02 -21.63 4.15
C GLU A 65 5.65 -20.34 4.71
N VAL A 66 4.80 -19.46 5.20
CA VAL A 66 5.13 -18.25 5.93
C VAL A 66 4.53 -18.36 7.33
N GLU A 67 5.38 -18.48 8.32
CA GLU A 67 5.00 -18.42 9.72
C GLU A 67 5.03 -16.97 10.20
N TRP A 68 4.03 -16.57 10.92
CA TRP A 68 3.91 -15.24 11.47
C TRP A 68 3.52 -15.32 12.95
N THR A 69 4.34 -14.75 13.81
CA THR A 69 4.10 -14.73 15.25
C THR A 69 4.03 -13.29 15.73
N MET A 70 2.96 -12.95 16.41
CA MET A 70 2.72 -11.64 17.00
C MET A 70 2.41 -11.81 18.49
N PRO A 71 2.98 -10.97 19.38
CA PRO A 71 2.61 -10.99 20.79
C PRO A 71 1.14 -10.64 20.96
N GLY A 72 0.49 -11.22 21.95
CA GLY A 72 -0.90 -10.92 22.30
C GLY A 72 -1.12 -9.44 22.64
N GLU A 73 -2.35 -8.97 22.52
CA GLU A 73 -2.71 -7.56 22.84
C GLU A 73 -2.51 -7.24 24.32
N LYS A 74 -2.60 -8.21 25.19
CA LYS A 74 -2.42 -8.10 26.64
C LYS A 74 -1.32 -9.03 27.12
N PRO A 75 -0.61 -8.68 28.21
CA PRO A 75 0.47 -9.52 28.74
C PRO A 75 0.01 -10.93 29.14
N ASP A 76 -1.29 -11.12 29.41
CA ASP A 76 -1.88 -12.43 29.78
C ASP A 76 -2.41 -13.20 28.55
N GLN A 77 -2.34 -12.63 27.35
CA GLN A 77 -2.78 -13.29 26.12
C GLN A 77 -1.63 -14.07 25.50
N CYS A 78 -1.97 -15.28 25.03
CA CYS A 78 -1.04 -16.10 24.25
C CYS A 78 -0.60 -15.37 22.98
N GLU A 79 0.61 -15.66 22.53
CA GLU A 79 1.10 -15.24 21.22
C GLU A 79 0.15 -15.72 20.11
N ILE A 80 -0.10 -14.85 19.15
CA ILE A 80 -0.86 -15.21 17.96
C ILE A 80 0.13 -15.80 16.97
N HIS A 81 0.02 -17.09 16.73
CA HIS A 81 0.84 -17.80 15.75
C HIS A 81 -0.04 -18.19 14.55
N ALA A 82 0.34 -17.76 13.37
CA ALA A 82 -0.35 -18.08 12.14
C ALA A 82 0.64 -18.65 11.11
N VAL A 83 0.23 -19.72 10.45
CA VAL A 83 1.00 -20.38 9.39
C VAL A 83 0.19 -20.29 8.10
N TYR A 84 0.79 -19.71 7.09
CA TYR A 84 0.18 -19.57 5.77
C TYR A 84 0.98 -20.37 4.75
N PRO A 85 0.41 -21.41 4.13
CA PRO A 85 1.04 -22.08 3.00
C PRO A 85 1.34 -21.09 1.88
N MET A 86 2.50 -21.19 1.25
CA MET A 86 2.90 -20.30 0.16
C MET A 86 1.88 -20.29 -0.99
N ALA A 87 1.18 -21.39 -1.21
CA ALA A 87 0.11 -21.51 -2.20
C ALA A 87 -1.13 -20.63 -1.92
N MET A 88 -1.33 -20.16 -0.67
CA MET A 88 -2.41 -19.24 -0.34
C MET A 88 -2.18 -17.82 -0.82
N PHE A 89 -0.93 -17.44 -1.10
CA PHE A 89 -0.62 -16.10 -1.60
C PHE A 89 -0.93 -16.03 -3.09
N GLY A 90 -1.87 -15.17 -3.46
CA GLY A 90 -2.23 -14.93 -4.86
C GLY A 90 -1.16 -14.12 -5.60
N ALA A 91 -0.39 -13.32 -4.89
CA ALA A 91 0.74 -12.58 -5.45
C ALA A 91 1.72 -12.16 -4.34
N VAL A 92 3.01 -12.11 -4.70
CA VAL A 92 4.06 -11.49 -3.90
C VAL A 92 4.61 -10.33 -4.70
N PHE A 93 4.53 -9.13 -4.15
CA PHE A 93 5.05 -7.92 -4.76
C PHE A 93 6.34 -7.49 -4.06
N GLU A 94 7.37 -7.23 -4.83
CA GLU A 94 8.58 -6.57 -4.33
C GLU A 94 8.60 -5.12 -4.77
N THR A 95 8.76 -4.21 -3.81
CA THR A 95 9.02 -2.79 -4.05
C THR A 95 10.46 -2.43 -3.65
N GLY A 96 10.88 -1.20 -3.86
CA GLY A 96 12.19 -0.73 -3.38
C GLY A 96 12.41 -0.91 -1.87
N ARG A 97 11.35 -0.92 -1.05
CA ARG A 97 11.43 -0.88 0.42
C ARG A 97 10.86 -2.10 1.15
N LEU A 98 9.98 -2.86 0.53
CA LEU A 98 9.27 -3.96 1.19
C LEU A 98 8.87 -5.08 0.23
N PHE A 99 8.58 -6.25 0.79
CA PHE A 99 7.84 -7.33 0.16
C PHE A 99 6.40 -7.32 0.70
N ALA A 100 5.43 -7.51 -0.18
CA ALA A 100 4.02 -7.61 0.16
C ALA A 100 3.49 -8.96 -0.30
N PHE A 101 3.05 -9.78 0.65
CA PHE A 101 2.46 -11.10 0.42
C PHE A 101 0.94 -10.94 0.48
N ALA A 102 0.29 -10.97 -0.68
CA ALA A 102 -1.13 -10.74 -0.78
C ALA A 102 -1.92 -12.05 -0.77
N ILE A 103 -2.82 -12.20 0.21
CA ILE A 103 -3.81 -13.27 0.24
C ILE A 103 -5.11 -12.71 -0.32
N PRO A 104 -5.66 -13.27 -1.42
CA PRO A 104 -6.89 -12.79 -2.03
C PRO A 104 -8.04 -12.73 -1.02
N GLY A 105 -8.69 -11.57 -0.94
CA GLY A 105 -9.87 -11.38 -0.09
C GLY A 105 -9.62 -11.27 1.41
N THR A 106 -8.37 -11.28 1.87
CA THR A 106 -8.06 -11.31 3.30
C THR A 106 -7.01 -10.26 3.69
N VAL A 107 -5.82 -10.66 3.99
CA VAL A 107 -4.77 -9.83 4.58
C VAL A 107 -3.58 -9.76 3.64
N THR A 108 -2.87 -8.64 3.66
CA THR A 108 -1.56 -8.52 3.04
C THR A 108 -0.50 -8.46 4.13
N LEU A 109 0.40 -9.42 4.14
CA LEU A 109 1.56 -9.40 5.04
C LEU A 109 2.65 -8.52 4.43
N LEU A 110 3.18 -7.58 5.21
CA LEU A 110 4.20 -6.65 4.78
C LEU A 110 5.52 -6.96 5.48
N LEU A 111 6.57 -7.22 4.71
CA LEU A 111 7.92 -7.45 5.21
C LEU A 111 8.84 -6.32 4.75
N PRO A 112 9.21 -5.39 5.63
CA PRO A 112 10.17 -4.34 5.29
C PRO A 112 11.55 -4.92 5.02
N LYS A 113 12.18 -4.53 3.91
CA LYS A 113 13.54 -4.98 3.55
C LYS A 113 14.59 -4.65 4.62
N ARG A 114 14.41 -3.54 5.34
CA ARG A 114 15.28 -3.15 6.45
C ARG A 114 15.27 -4.12 7.65
N ALA A 115 14.25 -4.98 7.74
CA ALA A 115 14.14 -6.00 8.79
C ALA A 115 14.91 -7.29 8.44
N LEU A 116 15.35 -7.42 7.18
CA LEU A 116 16.13 -8.55 6.70
C LEU A 116 17.61 -8.19 6.65
N PRO A 117 18.50 -9.09 7.04
CA PRO A 117 19.93 -8.98 6.74
C PRO A 117 20.14 -8.88 5.21
N GLU A 118 21.12 -8.09 4.78
CA GLU A 118 21.40 -7.92 3.34
C GLU A 118 21.73 -9.25 2.64
N SER A 119 22.35 -10.17 3.37
CA SER A 119 22.68 -11.52 2.88
C SER A 119 21.47 -12.39 2.59
N GLU A 120 20.33 -12.16 3.26
CA GLU A 120 19.10 -12.94 3.09
C GLU A 120 18.21 -12.44 1.93
N LEU A 121 18.39 -11.21 1.49
CA LEU A 121 17.62 -10.62 0.40
C LEU A 121 17.73 -11.40 -0.93
N PRO A 122 18.93 -11.76 -1.41
CA PRO A 122 19.06 -12.53 -2.65
C PRO A 122 18.45 -13.93 -2.51
N ARG A 123 18.65 -14.59 -1.36
CA ARG A 123 18.09 -15.90 -1.07
C ARG A 123 16.56 -15.89 -1.07
N LEU A 124 15.95 -14.86 -0.45
CA LEU A 124 14.51 -14.69 -0.47
C LEU A 124 13.98 -14.47 -1.89
N ARG A 125 14.68 -13.65 -2.70
CA ARG A 125 14.29 -13.43 -4.10
C ARG A 125 14.36 -14.71 -4.92
N GLU A 126 15.43 -15.48 -4.78
CA GLU A 126 15.57 -16.75 -5.48
C GLU A 126 14.44 -17.71 -5.12
N MET A 127 14.11 -17.81 -3.83
CA MET A 127 13.00 -18.63 -3.36
C MET A 127 11.65 -18.14 -3.93
N LEU A 128 11.41 -16.82 -3.98
CA LEU A 128 10.17 -16.24 -4.50
C LEU A 128 10.07 -16.29 -6.02
N GLN A 129 11.19 -16.24 -6.77
CA GLN A 129 11.20 -16.36 -8.23
C GLN A 129 10.68 -17.72 -8.72
N ASN A 130 10.84 -18.74 -7.91
CA ASN A 130 10.29 -20.06 -8.18
C ASN A 130 8.77 -20.17 -7.88
N THR A 131 8.18 -19.11 -7.30
CA THR A 131 6.75 -19.04 -7.03
C THR A 131 6.04 -18.34 -8.19
N ALA A 132 4.99 -18.94 -8.73
CA ALA A 132 4.27 -18.48 -9.95
C ALA A 132 3.68 -17.05 -9.88
N TYR A 133 3.71 -16.42 -8.70
CA TYR A 133 3.02 -15.15 -8.40
C TYR A 133 3.94 -14.01 -7.98
N TYR A 134 5.25 -14.15 -8.16
CA TYR A 134 6.20 -13.09 -7.80
C TYR A 134 6.25 -11.98 -8.85
N LYS A 135 6.09 -10.73 -8.43
CA LYS A 135 6.19 -9.54 -9.28
C LYS A 135 7.12 -8.50 -8.67
N LEU A 136 8.15 -8.14 -9.40
CA LEU A 136 8.98 -6.98 -9.10
C LEU A 136 8.28 -5.71 -9.61
N THR A 137 7.91 -4.83 -8.70
CA THR A 137 7.34 -3.52 -9.02
C THR A 137 8.45 -2.48 -8.89
N LYS A 138 8.77 -1.82 -10.01
CA LYS A 138 9.76 -0.73 -10.05
C LYS A 138 9.21 0.54 -9.40
#